data_165425998a17baad971cf09d26a57e2c
#
_entry.id   165425998a17baad971cf09d26a57e2c
#
_cell.length_a   1.000
_cell.length_b   1.000
_cell.length_c   1.000
_cell.angle_alpha   90.00
_cell.angle_beta   90.00
_cell.angle_gamma   90.00
#
_symmetry.space_group_name_H-M   'P 1'
#
loop_
_entity.id
_entity.type
_entity.pdbx_description
1 polymer ?
#
loop_
_entity_poly.entity_id
_entity_poly.type
_entity_poly.pdbx_seq_one_letter_code
_entity_poly.pdbx_strand_id
1 'polypeptide(L)'
;MSSQWGQLFRISTWGESHGGGVGVVIDGCPPRLPLTAEDIQLDLDRRRPGQSDIVTPRKELDRCEILSGVFNGLTLGSPISIMVRNEDARPEAYSEMAGKYRPSHADYTYDAKYGIRNWQGGGRSSARETIG
;
A
#
# COMPACT_ATOMS: atom_id res chain seq x y z
N MET A 1 -3.45 -15.75 3.28
CA MET A 1 -2.36 -14.88 3.75
C MET A 1 -2.93 -13.71 4.51
N SER A 2 -2.20 -13.24 5.52
CA SER A 2 -2.65 -12.12 6.32
C SER A 2 -1.84 -10.87 5.98
N SER A 3 -2.54 -9.74 5.82
CA SER A 3 -1.94 -8.41 5.70
C SER A 3 -2.16 -7.62 7.00
N GLN A 4 -2.34 -8.32 8.10
CA GLN A 4 -2.60 -7.72 9.42
C GLN A 4 -1.47 -8.05 10.38
N TRP A 5 -1.11 -7.08 11.22
CA TRP A 5 -0.08 -7.21 12.24
C TRP A 5 -0.53 -6.52 13.53
N GLY A 6 -0.02 -7.03 14.65
CA GLY A 6 -0.25 -6.46 15.97
C GLY A 6 -1.45 -7.04 16.71
N GLN A 7 -1.60 -6.64 17.95
CA GLN A 7 -2.69 -7.06 18.85
C GLN A 7 -3.49 -5.86 19.36
N LEU A 8 -2.91 -5.06 20.26
CA LEU A 8 -3.57 -3.85 20.77
C LEU A 8 -3.46 -2.70 19.76
N PHE A 9 -2.28 -2.48 19.22
CA PHE A 9 -2.05 -1.60 18.10
C PHE A 9 -1.96 -2.49 16.85
N ARG A 10 -2.95 -2.39 15.98
CA ARG A 10 -3.07 -3.29 14.83
C ARG A 10 -3.07 -2.50 13.53
N ILE A 11 -2.41 -3.06 12.53
CA ILE A 11 -2.43 -2.49 11.19
C ILE A 11 -2.91 -3.53 10.19
N SER A 12 -3.61 -3.05 9.16
CA SER A 12 -3.98 -3.83 7.97
C SER A 12 -3.53 -3.07 6.75
N THR A 13 -2.67 -3.68 5.94
CA THR A 13 -2.27 -3.08 4.66
C THR A 13 -3.12 -3.66 3.52
N TRP A 14 -3.30 -2.86 2.47
CA TRP A 14 -4.12 -3.23 1.31
C TRP A 14 -3.64 -2.52 0.06
N GLY A 15 -4.11 -2.99 -1.09
CA GLY A 15 -3.94 -2.31 -2.36
C GLY A 15 -3.23 -3.10 -3.44
N GLU A 16 -3.13 -2.49 -4.60
CA GLU A 16 -2.48 -3.05 -5.79
C GLU A 16 -1.50 -2.05 -6.39
N SER A 17 -0.39 -2.57 -6.94
CA SER A 17 0.67 -1.74 -7.53
C SER A 17 0.18 -0.89 -8.69
N HIS A 18 -0.70 -1.43 -9.51
CA HIS A 18 -1.20 -0.79 -10.73
C HIS A 18 -2.72 -0.65 -10.75
N GLY A 19 -3.34 -0.80 -9.58
CA GLY A 19 -4.75 -0.49 -9.37
C GLY A 19 -4.94 0.96 -8.90
N GLY A 20 -5.98 1.20 -8.10
CA GLY A 20 -6.34 2.55 -7.66
C GLY A 20 -5.38 3.16 -6.65
N GLY A 21 -4.85 2.34 -5.75
CA GLY A 21 -3.96 2.81 -4.70
C GLY A 21 -3.57 1.73 -3.72
N VAL A 22 -2.80 2.12 -2.73
CA VAL A 22 -2.39 1.29 -1.60
C VAL A 22 -2.62 2.06 -0.31
N GLY A 23 -2.73 1.35 0.79
CA GLY A 23 -2.95 2.02 2.06
C GLY A 23 -2.81 1.13 3.27
N VAL A 24 -3.13 1.73 4.40
CA VAL A 24 -3.12 1.05 5.69
C VAL A 24 -4.32 1.52 6.52
N VAL A 25 -4.88 0.61 7.29
CA VAL A 25 -5.84 0.93 8.34
C VAL A 25 -5.18 0.61 9.67
N ILE A 26 -5.17 1.57 10.57
CA ILE A 26 -4.58 1.46 11.90
C ILE A 26 -5.70 1.46 12.93
N ASP A 27 -5.72 0.43 13.77
CA ASP A 27 -6.68 0.31 14.88
C ASP A 27 -5.91 0.22 16.19
N GLY A 28 -6.48 0.77 17.25
CA GLY A 28 -5.85 0.76 18.58
C GLY A 28 -4.86 1.90 18.81
N CYS A 29 -4.82 2.90 17.93
CA CYS A 29 -4.01 4.08 18.18
C CYS A 29 -4.67 4.94 19.29
N PRO A 30 -3.93 5.32 20.34
CA PRO A 30 -4.49 6.17 21.39
C PRO A 30 -5.01 7.51 20.85
N PRO A 31 -6.07 8.07 21.46
CA PRO A 31 -6.56 9.39 21.05
C PRO A 31 -5.62 10.52 21.48
N ARG A 32 -5.82 11.69 20.88
CA ARG A 32 -5.15 12.95 21.21
C ARG A 32 -3.65 12.98 20.95
N LEU A 33 -3.15 12.08 20.09
CA LEU A 33 -1.78 12.16 19.61
C LEU A 33 -1.72 13.12 18.42
N PRO A 34 -0.73 14.04 18.39
CA PRO A 34 -0.52 14.87 17.21
C PRO A 34 -0.14 14.02 16.00
N LEU A 35 -0.88 14.18 14.91
CA LEU A 35 -0.61 13.48 13.67
C LEU A 35 -1.13 14.29 12.48
N THR A 36 -0.26 14.53 11.51
CA THR A 36 -0.62 15.17 10.25
C THR A 36 -0.12 14.34 9.07
N ALA A 37 -0.67 14.61 7.88
CA ALA A 37 -0.19 13.94 6.67
C ALA A 37 1.28 14.25 6.40
N GLU A 38 1.75 15.43 6.76
CA GLU A 38 3.14 15.83 6.60
C GLU A 38 4.10 14.97 7.43
N ASP A 39 3.69 14.56 8.62
CA ASP A 39 4.50 13.68 9.48
C ASP A 39 4.76 12.35 8.78
N ILE A 40 3.73 11.80 8.15
CA ILE A 40 3.80 10.53 7.42
C ILE A 40 4.57 10.72 6.12
N GLN A 41 4.37 11.85 5.46
CA GLN A 41 4.98 12.13 4.17
C GLN A 41 6.50 12.12 4.23
N LEU A 42 7.09 12.53 5.34
CA LEU A 42 8.55 12.51 5.51
C LEU A 42 9.12 11.09 5.34
N ASP A 43 8.45 10.09 5.89
CA ASP A 43 8.88 8.70 5.76
C ASP A 43 8.63 8.16 4.36
N LEU A 44 7.50 8.50 3.76
CA LEU A 44 7.19 8.10 2.39
C LEU A 44 8.17 8.69 1.39
N ASP A 45 8.59 9.93 1.59
CA ASP A 45 9.56 10.58 0.71
C ASP A 45 10.92 9.89 0.78
N ARG A 46 11.31 9.37 1.94
CA ARG A 46 12.58 8.64 2.11
C ARG A 46 12.61 7.32 1.36
N ARG A 47 11.47 6.64 1.22
CA ARG A 47 11.38 5.35 0.54
C ARG A 47 11.00 5.44 -0.93
N ARG A 48 10.69 6.63 -1.43
CA ARG A 48 10.16 6.85 -2.78
C ARG A 48 11.13 6.35 -3.85
N PRO A 49 10.62 5.67 -4.90
CA PRO A 49 11.46 5.28 -6.04
C PRO A 49 12.10 6.49 -6.70
N GLY A 50 13.33 6.32 -7.22
CA GLY A 50 14.06 7.38 -7.89
C GLY A 50 14.99 8.20 -7.01
N GLN A 51 15.08 7.89 -5.71
CA GLN A 51 16.06 8.52 -4.81
C GLN A 51 17.45 7.92 -4.96
N SER A 52 17.59 6.81 -5.67
CA SER A 52 18.84 6.13 -5.92
C SER A 52 18.89 5.68 -7.38
N ASP A 53 20.08 5.67 -7.99
CA ASP A 53 20.27 5.28 -9.39
C ASP A 53 19.92 3.82 -9.67
N ILE A 54 19.82 3.00 -8.63
CA ILE A 54 19.54 1.57 -8.75
C ILE A 54 18.06 1.21 -8.54
N VAL A 55 17.18 2.19 -8.35
CA VAL A 55 15.75 1.92 -8.17
C VAL A 55 15.01 1.92 -9.50
N THR A 56 13.74 1.46 -9.43
CA THR A 56 12.86 1.34 -10.59
C THR A 56 12.59 2.71 -11.24
N PRO A 57 12.22 2.74 -12.54
CA PRO A 57 11.88 4.00 -13.21
C PRO A 57 10.57 4.62 -12.74
N ARG A 58 9.84 3.98 -11.82
CA ARG A 58 8.59 4.50 -11.28
C ARG A 58 8.88 5.73 -10.41
N LYS A 59 8.33 6.88 -10.79
CA LYS A 59 8.61 8.18 -10.14
C LYS A 59 7.36 8.77 -9.52
N GLU A 60 6.62 7.99 -8.76
CA GLU A 60 5.44 8.46 -8.05
C GLU A 60 5.84 9.26 -6.82
N LEU A 61 5.07 10.31 -6.51
CA LEU A 61 5.32 11.17 -5.37
C LEU A 61 4.85 10.56 -4.04
N ASP A 62 4.06 9.49 -4.09
CA ASP A 62 3.55 8.80 -2.89
C ASP A 62 2.87 9.76 -1.91
N ARG A 63 1.99 10.63 -2.43
CA ARG A 63 1.25 11.57 -1.60
C ARG A 63 0.23 10.85 -0.75
N CYS A 64 0.36 10.93 0.57
CA CYS A 64 -0.58 10.29 1.47
C CYS A 64 -1.78 11.18 1.76
N GLU A 65 -2.93 10.53 1.96
CA GLU A 65 -4.17 11.16 2.40
C GLU A 65 -4.64 10.42 3.65
N ILE A 66 -4.95 11.16 4.71
CA ILE A 66 -5.59 10.61 5.91
C ILE A 66 -7.10 10.72 5.70
N LEU A 67 -7.78 9.58 5.64
CA LEU A 67 -9.21 9.53 5.33
C LEU A 67 -10.09 9.50 6.56
N SER A 68 -9.56 9.07 7.72
CA SER A 68 -10.34 8.95 8.95
C SER A 68 -9.43 8.93 10.17
N GLY A 69 -10.03 9.12 11.36
CA GLY A 69 -9.36 8.90 12.63
C GLY A 69 -8.52 10.06 13.13
N VAL A 70 -8.48 11.18 12.41
CA VAL A 70 -7.74 12.39 12.80
C VAL A 70 -8.62 13.62 12.57
N PHE A 71 -8.64 14.52 13.54
CA PHE A 71 -9.38 15.77 13.47
C PHE A 71 -8.56 16.89 14.14
N ASN A 72 -8.43 18.01 13.42
CA ASN A 72 -7.63 19.14 13.89
C ASN A 72 -6.21 18.74 14.32
N GLY A 73 -5.58 17.85 13.59
CA GLY A 73 -4.20 17.41 13.85
C GLY A 73 -4.03 16.45 15.04
N LEU A 74 -5.12 15.92 15.58
CA LEU A 74 -5.09 15.00 16.72
C LEU A 74 -5.83 13.71 16.37
N THR A 75 -5.29 12.57 16.83
CA THR A 75 -5.96 11.29 16.68
C THR A 75 -7.22 11.22 17.54
N LEU A 76 -8.21 10.44 17.10
CA LEU A 76 -9.51 10.34 17.76
C LEU A 76 -9.69 9.05 18.57
N GLY A 77 -8.78 8.08 18.45
CA GLY A 77 -8.96 6.75 19.01
C GLY A 77 -9.76 5.79 18.13
N SER A 78 -10.40 6.29 17.09
CA SER A 78 -11.06 5.48 16.06
C SER A 78 -10.05 5.03 15.01
N PRO A 79 -10.41 4.06 14.13
CA PRO A 79 -9.49 3.60 13.08
C PRO A 79 -9.01 4.72 12.19
N ILE A 80 -7.71 4.73 11.91
CA ILE A 80 -7.07 5.69 11.01
C ILE A 80 -6.85 5.00 9.67
N SER A 81 -7.43 5.55 8.61
CA SER A 81 -7.22 5.06 7.26
C SER A 81 -6.33 6.04 6.51
N ILE A 82 -5.24 5.53 5.95
CA ILE A 82 -4.28 6.32 5.19
C ILE A 82 -4.12 5.67 3.82
N MET A 83 -4.12 6.48 2.78
CA MET A 83 -4.06 5.99 1.41
C MET A 83 -3.04 6.77 0.59
N VAL A 84 -2.38 6.07 -0.32
CA VAL A 84 -1.56 6.65 -1.39
C VAL A 84 -2.16 6.20 -2.71
N ARG A 85 -2.55 7.15 -3.55
CA ARG A 85 -3.10 6.85 -4.88
C ARG A 85 -1.98 6.46 -5.83
N ASN A 86 -2.28 5.54 -6.73
CA ASN A 86 -1.35 5.16 -7.80
C ASN A 86 -1.51 6.15 -8.96
N GLU A 87 -0.55 7.06 -9.09
CA GLU A 87 -0.53 8.03 -10.19
C GLU A 87 0.00 7.42 -11.49
N ASP A 88 0.85 6.40 -11.37
CA ASP A 88 1.47 5.72 -12.51
C ASP A 88 0.94 4.29 -12.63
N ALA A 89 -0.38 4.17 -12.68
CA ALA A 89 -1.03 2.88 -12.89
C ALA A 89 -0.94 2.49 -14.38
N ARG A 90 -0.39 1.31 -14.67
CA ARG A 90 -0.18 0.82 -16.04
C ARG A 90 -0.64 -0.62 -16.19
N PRO A 91 -1.96 -0.89 -16.09
CA PRO A 91 -2.46 -2.26 -16.20
C PRO A 91 -2.15 -2.89 -17.58
N GLU A 92 -2.08 -2.09 -18.63
CA GLU A 92 -1.77 -2.58 -19.99
C GLU A 92 -0.38 -3.20 -20.09
N ALA A 93 0.59 -2.73 -19.31
CA ALA A 93 1.94 -3.29 -19.27
C ALA A 93 1.96 -4.75 -18.82
N TYR A 94 0.90 -5.19 -18.16
CA TYR A 94 0.77 -6.55 -17.63
C TYR A 94 -0.18 -7.43 -18.44
N SER A 95 -0.81 -6.92 -19.50
CA SER A 95 -1.80 -7.67 -20.28
C SER A 95 -1.23 -8.95 -20.87
N GLU A 96 0.01 -8.92 -21.37
CA GLU A 96 0.69 -10.10 -21.89
C GLU A 96 1.03 -11.11 -20.79
N MET A 97 1.12 -10.67 -19.55
CA MET A 97 1.46 -11.51 -18.41
C MET A 97 0.23 -12.14 -17.75
N ALA A 98 -0.96 -11.75 -18.16
CA ALA A 98 -2.20 -12.25 -17.56
C ALA A 98 -2.35 -13.76 -17.67
N GLY A 99 -1.83 -14.36 -18.76
CA GLY A 99 -1.84 -15.80 -18.97
C GLY A 99 -0.59 -16.54 -18.47
N LYS A 100 0.37 -15.80 -17.87
CA LYS A 100 1.65 -16.35 -17.42
C LYS A 100 1.85 -16.09 -15.93
N TYR A 101 2.54 -17.01 -15.24
CA TYR A 101 2.86 -16.82 -13.83
C TYR A 101 4.19 -16.10 -13.68
N ARG A 102 4.24 -15.14 -12.75
CA ARG A 102 5.43 -14.39 -12.41
C ARG A 102 6.00 -14.96 -11.11
N PRO A 103 7.14 -15.67 -11.12
CA PRO A 103 7.60 -16.41 -9.93
C PRO A 103 7.78 -15.53 -8.69
N SER A 104 8.29 -14.31 -8.85
CA SER A 104 8.52 -13.39 -7.74
C SER A 104 7.23 -12.76 -7.18
N HIS A 105 6.08 -12.99 -7.82
CA HIS A 105 4.80 -12.39 -7.44
C HIS A 105 3.78 -13.42 -6.93
N ALA A 106 4.20 -14.67 -6.71
CA ALA A 106 3.35 -15.75 -6.22
C ALA A 106 2.09 -16.00 -7.07
N ASP A 107 2.14 -15.72 -8.36
CA ASP A 107 0.99 -15.87 -9.26
C ASP A 107 0.41 -17.28 -9.26
N TYR A 108 1.26 -18.30 -9.37
CA TYR A 108 0.81 -19.69 -9.35
C TYR A 108 0.14 -20.05 -8.03
N THR A 109 0.71 -19.62 -6.90
CA THR A 109 0.18 -19.91 -5.58
C THR A 109 -1.21 -19.31 -5.38
N TYR A 110 -1.41 -18.06 -5.81
CA TYR A 110 -2.72 -17.42 -5.74
C TYR A 110 -3.74 -18.12 -6.63
N ASP A 111 -3.36 -18.43 -7.87
CA ASP A 111 -4.24 -19.10 -8.82
C ASP A 111 -4.62 -20.50 -8.33
N ALA A 112 -3.64 -21.26 -7.81
CA ALA A 112 -3.87 -22.61 -7.29
C ALA A 112 -4.73 -22.63 -6.03
N LYS A 113 -4.60 -21.61 -5.16
CA LYS A 113 -5.30 -21.57 -3.87
C LYS A 113 -6.69 -20.93 -3.97
N TYR A 114 -6.83 -19.85 -4.73
CA TYR A 114 -8.05 -19.05 -4.78
C TYR A 114 -8.83 -19.15 -6.09
N GLY A 115 -8.26 -19.74 -7.13
CA GLY A 115 -8.90 -19.86 -8.43
C GLY A 115 -8.91 -18.58 -9.25
N ILE A 116 -8.39 -17.47 -8.70
CA ILE A 116 -8.25 -16.20 -9.40
C ILE A 116 -6.92 -15.56 -9.05
N ARG A 117 -6.48 -14.67 -9.91
CA ARG A 117 -5.24 -13.93 -9.74
C ARG A 117 -5.38 -12.51 -10.28
N ASN A 118 -4.92 -11.52 -9.51
CA ASN A 118 -4.88 -10.14 -9.99
C ASN A 118 -3.50 -9.85 -10.60
N TRP A 119 -3.43 -9.86 -11.92
CA TRP A 119 -2.20 -9.58 -12.66
C TRP A 119 -1.79 -8.11 -12.59
N GLN A 120 -2.64 -7.22 -12.06
CA GLN A 120 -2.31 -5.80 -11.86
C GLN A 120 -1.40 -5.56 -10.65
N GLY A 121 -1.01 -6.63 -9.95
CA GLY A 121 -0.07 -6.53 -8.84
C GLY A 121 -0.76 -6.24 -7.52
N GLY A 122 -1.63 -7.17 -7.07
CA GLY A 122 -2.39 -7.01 -5.85
C GLY A 122 -1.81 -7.77 -4.66
N GLY A 123 -2.17 -7.31 -3.49
CA GLY A 123 -1.88 -7.98 -2.23
C GLY A 123 -0.39 -8.22 -2.01
N ARG A 124 -0.08 -9.35 -1.42
CA ARG A 124 1.32 -9.71 -1.11
C ARG A 124 2.17 -10.03 -2.33
N SER A 125 1.60 -10.09 -3.51
CA SER A 125 2.36 -10.22 -4.75
C SER A 125 3.01 -8.90 -5.18
N SER A 126 2.75 -7.81 -4.48
CA SER A 126 3.22 -6.47 -4.82
C SER A 126 4.12 -5.88 -3.73
N ALA A 127 5.30 -5.42 -4.12
CA ALA A 127 6.18 -4.67 -3.22
C ALA A 127 5.60 -3.29 -2.88
N ARG A 128 4.69 -2.75 -3.69
CA ARG A 128 4.06 -1.45 -3.47
C ARG A 128 3.26 -1.43 -2.16
N GLU A 129 2.71 -2.55 -1.75
CA GLU A 129 1.96 -2.66 -0.49
C GLU A 129 2.81 -2.31 0.73
N THR A 130 4.15 -2.40 0.63
CA THR A 130 5.06 -2.02 1.72
C THR A 130 5.00 -0.55 2.08
N ILE A 131 4.31 0.28 1.30
CA ILE A 131 4.03 1.67 1.66
C ILE A 131 3.21 1.74 2.96
N GLY A 132 2.27 0.80 3.14
CA GLY A 132 1.51 0.70 4.40
C GLY A 132 2.38 0.30 5.56
#